data_7f94babaa8f742cd3cd48be967cef276
#
_entry.id   7f94babaa8f742cd3cd48be967cef276
#
_cell.length_a   1.000
_cell.length_b   1.000
_cell.length_c   1.000
_cell.angle_alpha   90.00
_cell.angle_beta   90.00
_cell.angle_gamma   90.00
#
_symmetry.space_group_name_H-M   'P 1'
#
loop_
_entity.id
_entity.type
_entity.pdbx_description
1 polymer ?
#
loop_
_entity_poly.entity_id
_entity_poly.type
_entity_poly.pdbx_seq_one_letter_code
_entity_poly.pdbx_strand_id
1 'polypeptide(L)'
;LGLVGSEMCIRDRRRVVLLVVLIMMVPCLAVQAHTPNVMMIILKEGGPEPKDVLETAGLVEGDGIKFKVGDTTNNSSMRISIDLDKNGMFNDSGDFISQWMVFDCVYDENGTLLDDNCSESVVFYFNGTNGSGIYDYQLERMVNGSHANITINTIFVGIDDHSESGLPSFGDCFGAGCEDDVSQASESEDEGLEKY
;
A
#
# COMPACT_ATOMS: atom_id res chain seq x y z
N LEU A 1 6.29 -28.00 -67.83
CA LEU A 1 5.32 -27.94 -66.76
C LEU A 1 6.00 -27.31 -65.51
N GLY A 2 5.52 -26.11 -65.17
CA GLY A 2 6.20 -25.09 -64.45
C GLY A 2 6.37 -25.29 -62.96
N LEU A 3 7.54 -24.90 -62.48
CA LEU A 3 7.86 -24.61 -61.09
C LEU A 3 7.62 -23.12 -60.79
N VAL A 4 6.35 -22.78 -60.60
CA VAL A 4 5.96 -21.43 -60.12
C VAL A 4 5.20 -21.67 -58.85
N GLY A 5 5.87 -21.68 -57.71
CA GLY A 5 5.19 -21.87 -56.44
C GLY A 5 6.02 -21.69 -55.19
N SER A 6 7.37 -21.58 -55.27
CA SER A 6 8.22 -21.60 -54.05
C SER A 6 8.59 -20.19 -53.54
N GLU A 7 8.46 -19.13 -54.31
CA GLU A 7 8.91 -17.81 -53.88
C GLU A 7 7.88 -17.05 -53.02
N MET A 8 6.59 -17.33 -53.14
CA MET A 8 5.57 -16.71 -52.31
C MET A 8 5.58 -17.18 -50.86
N CYS A 9 5.94 -18.43 -50.58
CA CYS A 9 5.97 -18.98 -49.23
C CYS A 9 7.11 -18.42 -48.39
N ILE A 10 8.23 -18.01 -48.99
CA ILE A 10 9.41 -17.51 -48.21
C ILE A 10 9.16 -16.09 -47.74
N ARG A 11 8.43 -15.29 -48.52
CA ARG A 11 8.11 -13.88 -48.21
C ARG A 11 7.12 -13.77 -47.05
N ASP A 12 6.15 -14.69 -47.02
CA ASP A 12 5.17 -14.76 -45.92
C ASP A 12 5.80 -15.28 -44.64
N ARG A 13 6.71 -16.24 -44.73
CA ARG A 13 7.41 -16.78 -43.56
C ARG A 13 8.26 -15.72 -42.86
N ARG A 14 8.92 -14.83 -43.60
CA ARG A 14 9.68 -13.70 -43.04
C ARG A 14 8.76 -12.68 -42.35
N ARG A 15 7.56 -12.41 -42.89
CA ARG A 15 6.59 -11.48 -42.27
C ARG A 15 6.01 -12.07 -40.99
N VAL A 16 5.72 -13.36 -40.99
CA VAL A 16 5.20 -14.06 -39.79
C VAL A 16 6.29 -14.12 -38.71
N VAL A 17 7.55 -14.40 -39.03
CA VAL A 17 8.66 -14.39 -38.08
C VAL A 17 8.87 -12.98 -37.50
N LEU A 18 8.84 -11.93 -38.33
CA LEU A 18 8.95 -10.54 -37.86
C LEU A 18 7.78 -10.14 -36.93
N LEU A 19 6.55 -10.56 -37.26
CA LEU A 19 5.38 -10.34 -36.40
C LEU A 19 5.51 -11.07 -35.06
N VAL A 20 5.95 -12.32 -35.06
CA VAL A 20 6.16 -13.09 -33.84
C VAL A 20 7.27 -12.47 -32.97
N VAL A 21 8.37 -12.01 -33.56
CA VAL A 21 9.45 -11.32 -32.84
C VAL A 21 8.96 -9.99 -32.29
N LEU A 22 8.13 -9.23 -33.04
CA LEU A 22 7.54 -7.98 -32.56
C LEU A 22 6.58 -8.19 -31.40
N ILE A 23 5.77 -9.26 -31.45
CA ILE A 23 4.86 -9.64 -30.36
C ILE A 23 5.64 -10.12 -29.11
N MET A 24 6.78 -10.79 -29.28
CA MET A 24 7.63 -11.21 -28.17
C MET A 24 8.39 -10.06 -27.52
N MET A 25 8.54 -8.91 -28.20
CA MET A 25 9.17 -7.70 -27.65
C MET A 25 8.22 -6.84 -26.80
N VAL A 26 6.89 -7.04 -26.89
CA VAL A 26 5.89 -6.27 -26.17
C VAL A 26 5.81 -6.53 -24.64
N PRO A 27 6.18 -7.71 -24.09
CA PRO A 27 6.02 -7.96 -22.65
C PRO A 27 7.09 -7.35 -21.74
N CYS A 28 8.07 -6.61 -22.27
CA CYS A 28 9.16 -6.08 -21.44
C CYS A 28 8.89 -4.70 -20.81
N LEU A 29 7.66 -4.19 -20.87
CA LEU A 29 7.26 -3.10 -20.01
C LEU A 29 6.85 -3.70 -18.66
N ALA A 30 7.83 -4.09 -17.86
CA ALA A 30 7.60 -4.39 -16.45
C ALA A 30 7.11 -3.11 -15.78
N VAL A 31 5.80 -2.96 -15.67
CA VAL A 31 5.22 -1.99 -14.74
C VAL A 31 5.67 -2.45 -13.36
N GLN A 32 6.59 -1.73 -12.75
CA GLN A 32 6.97 -1.95 -11.36
C GLN A 32 5.78 -1.48 -10.52
N ALA A 33 4.85 -2.38 -10.25
CA ALA A 33 3.83 -2.13 -9.26
C ALA A 33 4.48 -2.18 -7.87
N HIS A 34 4.24 -1.17 -7.06
CA HIS A 34 4.57 -1.19 -5.63
C HIS A 34 4.02 -2.48 -5.01
N THR A 35 4.89 -3.21 -4.28
CA THR A 35 4.41 -4.36 -3.51
C THR A 35 3.71 -3.81 -2.27
N PRO A 36 2.39 -4.03 -2.10
CA PRO A 36 1.66 -3.51 -0.96
C PRO A 36 2.31 -3.94 0.36
N ASN A 37 2.60 -2.98 1.20
CA ASN A 37 3.05 -3.23 2.57
C ASN A 37 1.83 -3.31 3.50
N VAL A 38 1.93 -4.05 4.61
CA VAL A 38 0.84 -4.16 5.58
C VAL A 38 1.38 -3.81 6.96
N MET A 39 1.00 -2.63 7.42
CA MET A 39 1.28 -2.17 8.79
C MET A 39 0.33 -2.85 9.78
N MET A 40 0.80 -3.21 10.97
CA MET A 40 -0.02 -3.84 12.00
C MET A 40 -0.33 -2.87 13.14
N ILE A 41 -1.60 -2.80 13.51
CA ILE A 41 -2.11 -2.11 14.71
C ILE A 41 -2.71 -3.16 15.64
N ILE A 42 -2.23 -3.19 16.88
CA ILE A 42 -2.74 -4.11 17.91
C ILE A 42 -3.81 -3.39 18.73
N LEU A 43 -5.01 -3.97 18.78
CA LEU A 43 -6.15 -3.45 19.51
C LEU A 43 -6.12 -3.98 20.95
N LYS A 44 -5.87 -3.08 21.91
CA LYS A 44 -5.76 -3.42 23.33
C LYS A 44 -6.90 -2.81 24.15
N GLU A 45 -7.05 -3.23 25.40
CA GLU A 45 -8.01 -2.67 26.35
C GLU A 45 -7.92 -1.13 26.46
N GLY A 46 -6.70 -0.58 26.49
CA GLY A 46 -6.44 0.85 26.59
C GLY A 46 -6.53 1.64 25.29
N GLY A 47 -6.82 0.97 24.17
CA GLY A 47 -6.86 1.54 22.82
C GLY A 47 -5.87 0.87 21.88
N PRO A 48 -5.78 1.35 20.63
CA PRO A 48 -4.90 0.79 19.62
C PRO A 48 -3.43 1.13 19.87
N GLU A 49 -2.52 0.29 19.41
CA GLU A 49 -1.06 0.51 19.42
C GLU A 49 -0.44 0.16 18.05
N PRO A 50 0.16 1.12 17.34
CA PRO A 50 0.20 2.56 17.69
C PRO A 50 -1.19 3.19 17.68
N LYS A 51 -1.39 4.29 18.43
CA LYS A 51 -2.67 5.02 18.46
C LYS A 51 -2.96 5.64 17.11
N ASP A 52 -2.00 6.43 16.63
CA ASP A 52 -2.09 7.14 15.36
C ASP A 52 -1.01 6.62 14.40
N VAL A 53 -1.35 6.57 13.13
CA VAL A 53 -0.40 6.31 12.04
C VAL A 53 0.00 7.65 11.46
N LEU A 54 1.19 8.12 11.82
CA LEU A 54 1.73 9.40 11.40
C LEU A 54 2.43 9.27 10.04
N GLU A 55 2.70 10.39 9.38
CA GLU A 55 3.45 10.47 8.13
C GLU A 55 4.79 9.72 8.20
N THR A 56 5.47 9.78 9.36
CA THR A 56 6.74 9.08 9.61
C THR A 56 6.63 7.55 9.59
N ALA A 57 5.42 7.00 9.59
CA ALA A 57 5.21 5.56 9.48
C ALA A 57 5.43 5.03 8.06
N GLY A 58 5.44 5.92 7.05
CA GLY A 58 5.70 5.58 5.66
C GLY A 58 4.58 4.77 4.98
N LEU A 59 3.34 4.84 5.51
CA LEU A 59 2.17 4.25 4.86
C LEU A 59 1.81 5.08 3.63
N VAL A 60 1.70 4.44 2.47
CA VAL A 60 1.38 5.10 1.20
C VAL A 60 0.17 4.45 0.52
N GLU A 61 -0.34 5.12 -0.51
CA GLU A 61 -1.42 4.57 -1.34
C GLU A 61 -1.04 3.18 -1.89
N GLY A 62 -1.97 2.23 -1.80
CA GLY A 62 -1.76 0.82 -2.13
C GLY A 62 -1.42 -0.04 -0.92
N ASP A 63 -0.91 0.53 0.15
CA ASP A 63 -0.62 -0.18 1.39
C ASP A 63 -1.88 -0.52 2.18
N GLY A 64 -1.72 -1.42 3.14
CA GLY A 64 -2.79 -1.85 4.02
C GLY A 64 -2.49 -1.68 5.49
N ILE A 65 -3.54 -1.68 6.30
CA ILE A 65 -3.44 -1.79 7.76
C ILE A 65 -4.15 -3.06 8.20
N LYS A 66 -3.43 -3.85 8.98
CA LYS A 66 -3.98 -5.02 9.68
C LYS A 66 -4.28 -4.62 11.12
N PHE A 67 -5.54 -4.59 11.47
CA PHE A 67 -5.99 -4.47 12.85
C PHE A 67 -6.11 -5.86 13.45
N LYS A 68 -5.40 -6.13 14.55
CA LYS A 68 -5.43 -7.41 15.24
C LYS A 68 -5.79 -7.23 16.70
N VAL A 69 -6.74 -8.03 17.21
CA VAL A 69 -7.12 -7.99 18.62
C VAL A 69 -5.98 -8.54 19.48
N GLY A 70 -5.57 -7.75 20.47
CA GLY A 70 -4.60 -8.10 21.50
C GLY A 70 -5.17 -7.98 22.92
N ASP A 71 -6.49 -7.70 23.05
CA ASP A 71 -7.19 -7.65 24.32
C ASP A 71 -7.57 -9.05 24.79
N THR A 72 -6.93 -9.51 25.85
CA THR A 72 -7.16 -10.84 26.44
C THR A 72 -8.26 -10.87 27.50
N THR A 73 -9.04 -9.79 27.62
CA THR A 73 -10.15 -9.73 28.58
C THR A 73 -11.24 -10.73 28.16
N ASN A 74 -11.70 -11.55 29.10
CA ASN A 74 -12.76 -12.53 28.82
C ASN A 74 -14.04 -11.87 28.31
N ASN A 75 -14.64 -12.46 27.27
CA ASN A 75 -15.85 -11.96 26.61
C ASN A 75 -15.70 -10.52 26.09
N SER A 76 -14.49 -10.10 25.71
CA SER A 76 -14.27 -8.87 24.99
C SER A 76 -14.36 -9.10 23.48
N SER A 77 -14.85 -8.10 22.77
CA SER A 77 -14.83 -8.02 21.32
C SER A 77 -14.57 -6.58 20.89
N MET A 78 -13.95 -6.43 19.71
CA MET A 78 -13.56 -5.14 19.18
C MET A 78 -14.01 -5.00 17.73
N ARG A 79 -14.33 -3.79 17.32
CA ARG A 79 -14.71 -3.44 15.96
C ARG A 79 -14.01 -2.16 15.53
N ILE A 80 -13.57 -2.11 14.28
CA ILE A 80 -12.99 -0.93 13.64
C ILE A 80 -13.97 -0.37 12.62
N SER A 81 -14.11 0.95 12.62
CA SER A 81 -14.75 1.71 11.56
C SER A 81 -13.80 2.79 11.07
N ILE A 82 -13.66 2.98 9.75
CA ILE A 82 -12.81 4.01 9.13
C ILE A 82 -13.74 4.96 8.38
N ASP A 83 -13.67 6.25 8.72
CA ASP A 83 -14.40 7.33 8.05
C ASP A 83 -13.73 7.61 6.69
N LEU A 84 -14.24 6.99 5.63
CA LEU A 84 -13.68 7.08 4.30
C LEU A 84 -14.16 8.32 3.53
N ASP A 85 -15.37 8.79 3.80
CA ASP A 85 -15.93 9.98 3.17
C ASP A 85 -15.63 11.28 3.93
N LYS A 86 -14.97 11.17 5.10
CA LYS A 86 -14.47 12.27 5.94
C LYS A 86 -15.59 13.18 6.44
N ASN A 87 -16.74 12.59 6.73
CA ASN A 87 -17.92 13.33 7.24
C ASN A 87 -17.99 13.38 8.78
N GLY A 88 -17.07 12.68 9.48
CA GLY A 88 -17.00 12.60 10.94
C GLY A 88 -17.98 11.59 11.55
N MET A 89 -18.67 10.80 10.73
CA MET A 89 -19.49 9.67 11.16
C MET A 89 -18.75 8.37 10.84
N PHE A 90 -19.01 7.30 11.58
CA PHE A 90 -18.27 6.02 11.45
C PHE A 90 -19.17 4.82 11.16
N ASN A 91 -20.38 5.05 10.72
CA ASN A 91 -21.39 3.96 10.57
C ASN A 91 -22.33 4.14 9.39
N ASP A 92 -21.96 4.97 8.43
CA ASP A 92 -22.79 5.16 7.24
C ASP A 92 -22.29 4.28 6.06
N SER A 93 -22.96 4.42 4.91
CA SER A 93 -22.71 3.59 3.74
C SER A 93 -21.42 3.94 2.99
N GLY A 94 -20.75 5.04 3.35
CA GLY A 94 -19.47 5.49 2.79
C GLY A 94 -18.26 4.88 3.51
N ASP A 95 -18.47 4.34 4.71
CA ASP A 95 -17.41 3.91 5.62
C ASP A 95 -17.03 2.45 5.48
N PHE A 96 -15.82 2.15 5.96
CA PHE A 96 -15.43 0.78 6.22
C PHE A 96 -15.80 0.40 7.66
N ILE A 97 -16.52 -0.69 7.82
CA ILE A 97 -16.87 -1.24 9.12
C ILE A 97 -16.49 -2.71 9.16
N SER A 98 -15.61 -3.08 10.09
CA SER A 98 -15.26 -4.50 10.29
C SER A 98 -16.38 -5.27 10.98
N GLN A 99 -16.35 -6.59 10.88
CA GLN A 99 -17.08 -7.42 11.84
C GLN A 99 -16.49 -7.28 13.24
N TRP A 100 -17.23 -7.76 14.26
CA TRP A 100 -16.70 -7.88 15.60
C TRP A 100 -15.60 -8.93 15.65
N MET A 101 -14.44 -8.56 16.20
CA MET A 101 -13.26 -9.39 16.32
C MET A 101 -13.03 -9.75 17.78
N VAL A 102 -12.43 -10.91 18.02
CA VAL A 102 -12.07 -11.43 19.36
C VAL A 102 -10.58 -11.76 19.41
N PHE A 103 -10.03 -11.94 20.60
CA PHE A 103 -8.61 -12.25 20.79
C PHE A 103 -8.25 -13.65 20.29
N ASP A 104 -9.11 -14.63 20.53
CA ASP A 104 -8.83 -16.04 20.28
C ASP A 104 -10.08 -16.73 19.70
N CYS A 105 -9.92 -17.29 18.52
CA CYS A 105 -10.93 -18.10 17.87
C CYS A 105 -10.63 -19.58 18.11
N VAL A 106 -11.68 -20.37 18.28
CA VAL A 106 -11.54 -21.81 18.52
C VAL A 106 -11.41 -22.56 17.21
N TYR A 107 -10.37 -23.39 17.10
CA TYR A 107 -10.08 -24.22 15.94
C TYR A 107 -10.29 -25.69 16.28
N ASP A 108 -10.63 -26.50 15.28
CA ASP A 108 -10.67 -27.95 15.39
C ASP A 108 -9.24 -28.55 15.34
N GLU A 109 -9.14 -29.89 15.47
CA GLU A 109 -7.87 -30.61 15.41
C GLU A 109 -7.14 -30.50 14.05
N ASN A 110 -7.87 -30.09 13.00
CA ASN A 110 -7.33 -29.89 11.65
C ASN A 110 -6.94 -28.43 11.38
N GLY A 111 -7.13 -27.52 12.34
CA GLY A 111 -6.88 -26.09 12.19
C GLY A 111 -7.98 -25.32 11.46
N THR A 112 -9.20 -25.88 11.38
CA THR A 112 -10.37 -25.22 10.81
C THR A 112 -11.13 -24.46 11.91
N LEU A 113 -11.58 -23.24 11.62
CA LEU A 113 -12.41 -22.47 12.55
C LEU A 113 -13.70 -23.25 12.87
N LEU A 114 -14.04 -23.36 14.16
CA LEU A 114 -15.31 -23.94 14.61
C LEU A 114 -16.49 -23.00 14.39
N ASP A 115 -16.25 -21.68 14.38
CA ASP A 115 -17.24 -20.65 14.05
C ASP A 115 -16.70 -19.81 12.88
N ASP A 116 -17.28 -19.95 11.71
CA ASP A 116 -16.90 -19.24 10.50
C ASP A 116 -17.03 -17.72 10.62
N ASN A 117 -17.78 -17.22 11.61
CA ASN A 117 -17.92 -15.79 11.88
C ASN A 117 -16.87 -15.27 12.87
N CYS A 118 -16.06 -16.13 13.47
CA CYS A 118 -15.01 -15.69 14.37
C CYS A 118 -13.86 -15.06 13.58
N SER A 119 -13.37 -13.92 14.05
CA SER A 119 -12.22 -13.23 13.46
C SER A 119 -11.34 -12.62 14.54
N GLU A 120 -10.04 -12.75 14.38
CA GLU A 120 -9.04 -12.15 15.28
C GLU A 120 -8.45 -10.86 14.71
N SER A 121 -8.65 -10.62 13.41
CA SER A 121 -8.07 -9.48 12.71
C SER A 121 -8.81 -9.15 11.42
N VAL A 122 -8.64 -7.92 10.96
CA VAL A 122 -9.10 -7.45 9.65
C VAL A 122 -7.97 -6.68 8.97
N VAL A 123 -7.92 -6.74 7.65
CA VAL A 123 -7.00 -5.92 6.83
C VAL A 123 -7.83 -4.98 5.96
N PHE A 124 -7.44 -3.72 5.94
CA PHE A 124 -7.98 -2.71 5.03
C PHE A 124 -6.84 -2.15 4.17
N TYR A 125 -7.07 -1.99 2.86
CA TYR A 125 -6.11 -1.43 1.91
C TYR A 125 -6.56 -0.07 1.41
N PHE A 126 -5.65 0.91 1.43
CA PHE A 126 -5.89 2.26 0.92
C PHE A 126 -5.59 2.31 -0.58
N ASN A 127 -6.61 2.11 -1.41
CA ASN A 127 -6.47 2.09 -2.86
C ASN A 127 -7.62 2.79 -3.57
N GLY A 128 -7.40 3.18 -4.83
CA GLY A 128 -8.42 3.79 -5.67
C GLY A 128 -8.97 5.10 -5.09
N THR A 129 -10.28 5.15 -4.79
CA THR A 129 -10.94 6.34 -4.22
C THR A 129 -10.53 6.64 -2.78
N ASN A 130 -9.97 5.65 -2.09
CA ASN A 130 -9.52 5.72 -0.70
C ASN A 130 -7.99 5.67 -0.65
N GLY A 131 -7.31 6.40 -1.53
CA GLY A 131 -5.85 6.44 -1.64
C GLY A 131 -5.20 7.31 -0.56
N SER A 132 -4.36 8.25 -0.99
CA SER A 132 -3.64 9.14 -0.08
C SER A 132 -4.57 10.11 0.68
N GLY A 133 -4.21 10.44 1.91
CA GLY A 133 -4.95 11.38 2.74
C GLY A 133 -4.89 11.08 4.23
N ILE A 134 -5.69 11.85 4.97
CA ILE A 134 -5.89 11.64 6.41
C ILE A 134 -7.27 11.03 6.61
N TYR A 135 -7.31 9.95 7.38
CA TYR A 135 -8.53 9.22 7.71
C TYR A 135 -8.62 9.08 9.21
N ASP A 136 -9.80 9.32 9.76
CA ASP A 136 -10.08 8.98 11.15
C ASP A 136 -10.62 7.55 11.23
N TYR A 137 -10.28 6.85 12.29
CA TYR A 137 -10.85 5.55 12.56
C TYR A 137 -11.29 5.44 14.02
N GLN A 138 -12.40 4.74 14.20
CA GLN A 138 -13.00 4.48 15.49
C GLN A 138 -12.75 3.05 15.89
N LEU A 139 -12.22 2.85 17.11
CA LEU A 139 -12.21 1.55 17.78
C LEU A 139 -13.35 1.49 18.77
N GLU A 140 -14.26 0.54 18.59
CA GLU A 140 -15.28 0.18 19.57
C GLU A 140 -14.87 -1.07 20.31
N ARG A 141 -15.00 -1.06 21.63
CA ARG A 141 -14.76 -2.21 22.50
C ARG A 141 -16.02 -2.57 23.26
N MET A 142 -16.37 -3.85 23.25
CA MET A 142 -17.43 -4.42 24.07
C MET A 142 -16.86 -5.43 25.07
N VAL A 143 -17.44 -5.47 26.25
CA VAL A 143 -17.15 -6.49 27.27
C VAL A 143 -18.50 -7.01 27.81
N ASN A 144 -18.68 -8.31 27.79
CA ASN A 144 -19.93 -8.96 28.22
C ASN A 144 -21.19 -8.38 27.52
N GLY A 145 -21.07 -8.03 26.23
CA GLY A 145 -22.18 -7.48 25.45
C GLY A 145 -22.51 -6.02 25.71
N SER A 146 -21.70 -5.31 26.50
CA SER A 146 -21.88 -3.87 26.80
C SER A 146 -20.71 -3.06 26.25
N HIS A 147 -20.99 -1.86 25.71
CA HIS A 147 -19.96 -0.93 25.28
C HIS A 147 -19.09 -0.54 26.47
N ALA A 148 -17.79 -0.77 26.36
CA ALA A 148 -16.82 -0.49 27.41
C ALA A 148 -15.97 0.75 27.08
N ASN A 149 -15.58 0.93 25.81
CA ASN A 149 -14.76 2.06 25.39
C ASN A 149 -14.97 2.34 23.89
N ILE A 150 -14.83 3.63 23.53
CA ILE A 150 -14.76 4.10 22.13
C ILE A 150 -13.58 5.06 22.06
N THR A 151 -12.66 4.83 21.12
CA THR A 151 -11.55 5.75 20.84
C THR A 151 -11.54 6.12 19.37
N ILE A 152 -11.21 7.39 19.08
CA ILE A 152 -11.01 7.88 17.72
C ILE A 152 -9.53 8.20 17.57
N ASN A 153 -8.94 7.78 16.47
CA ASN A 153 -7.53 7.88 16.15
C ASN A 153 -7.37 8.18 14.67
N THR A 154 -6.18 8.58 14.24
CA THR A 154 -5.96 9.09 12.89
C THR A 154 -4.95 8.22 12.14
N ILE A 155 -5.16 8.05 10.84
CA ILE A 155 -4.26 7.38 9.89
C ILE A 155 -3.85 8.40 8.84
N PHE A 156 -2.54 8.59 8.66
CA PHE A 156 -1.97 9.32 7.53
C PHE A 156 -1.51 8.34 6.46
N VAL A 157 -1.99 8.54 5.24
CA VAL A 157 -1.61 7.77 4.04
C VAL A 157 -0.96 8.74 3.06
N GLY A 158 0.32 8.56 2.79
CA GLY A 158 1.08 9.35 1.81
C GLY A 158 0.71 9.03 0.38
N ILE A 159 1.17 9.87 -0.52
CA ILE A 159 1.14 9.58 -1.96
C ILE A 159 2.24 8.56 -2.25
N ASP A 160 1.92 7.54 -3.03
CA ASP A 160 2.93 6.66 -3.59
C ASP A 160 3.64 7.40 -4.73
N ASP A 161 4.62 8.21 -4.37
CA ASP A 161 5.41 8.97 -5.34
C ASP A 161 6.49 8.07 -5.95
N HIS A 162 6.10 7.31 -6.96
CA HIS A 162 7.02 6.65 -7.88
C HIS A 162 7.66 7.64 -8.84
N SER A 163 7.88 8.90 -8.41
CA SER A 163 8.77 9.77 -9.16
C SER A 163 10.11 9.04 -9.24
N GLU A 164 10.36 8.50 -10.41
CA GLU A 164 11.56 7.75 -10.77
C GLU A 164 12.80 8.62 -10.57
N SER A 165 13.15 8.88 -9.32
CA SER A 165 14.44 9.48 -8.96
C SER A 165 15.60 8.49 -9.19
N GLY A 166 15.47 7.66 -10.21
CA GLY A 166 16.43 6.62 -10.54
C GLY A 166 16.48 6.22 -11.99
N LEU A 167 15.60 6.74 -12.86
CA LEU A 167 15.85 6.60 -14.29
C LEU A 167 16.99 7.55 -14.68
N PRO A 168 18.04 6.98 -15.30
CA PRO A 168 19.12 7.78 -15.83
C PRO A 168 18.56 8.81 -16.80
N SER A 169 18.85 10.07 -16.56
CA SER A 169 18.52 11.16 -17.47
C SER A 169 19.23 10.96 -18.81
N PHE A 170 18.62 11.48 -19.87
CA PHE A 170 19.24 11.46 -21.19
C PHE A 170 20.54 12.29 -21.13
N GLY A 171 21.66 11.64 -20.91
CA GLY A 171 22.97 12.26 -20.70
C GLY A 171 23.75 11.68 -19.53
N ASP A 172 23.12 10.85 -18.70
CA ASP A 172 23.84 10.14 -17.66
C ASP A 172 24.81 9.13 -18.27
N CYS A 173 26.01 9.17 -17.79
CA CYS A 173 27.09 8.32 -18.29
C CYS A 173 26.98 6.93 -17.63
N PHE A 174 26.87 5.87 -18.47
CA PHE A 174 26.86 4.49 -18.01
C PHE A 174 28.09 3.73 -18.52
N GLY A 175 28.92 3.25 -17.63
CA GLY A 175 30.01 2.35 -17.95
C GLY A 175 31.33 2.67 -17.26
N ALA A 176 32.30 1.76 -17.42
CA ALA A 176 33.66 1.95 -16.90
C ALA A 176 34.38 3.04 -17.70
N GLY A 177 34.36 4.25 -17.25
CA GLY A 177 34.95 5.43 -17.91
C GLY A 177 34.22 6.73 -17.63
N CYS A 178 33.13 6.68 -16.88
CA CYS A 178 32.48 7.88 -16.37
C CYS A 178 33.26 8.36 -15.14
N GLU A 179 34.02 9.44 -15.31
CA GLU A 179 34.65 10.13 -14.18
C GLU A 179 33.58 10.99 -13.52
N ASP A 180 33.40 10.85 -12.21
CA ASP A 180 32.51 11.69 -11.41
C ASP A 180 33.09 13.12 -11.41
N ASP A 181 32.55 13.98 -12.27
CA ASP A 181 32.78 15.42 -12.19
C ASP A 181 32.09 15.91 -10.90
N VAL A 182 32.84 15.91 -9.82
CA VAL A 182 32.50 16.61 -8.58
C VAL A 182 32.52 18.10 -8.87
N SER A 183 31.42 18.63 -9.37
CA SER A 183 31.20 20.06 -9.55
C SER A 183 31.25 20.74 -8.19
N GLN A 184 32.31 21.52 -8.02
CA GLN A 184 32.54 22.45 -6.93
C GLN A 184 31.27 23.29 -6.67
N ALA A 185 30.69 23.13 -5.50
CA ALA A 185 29.81 24.12 -4.94
C ALA A 185 30.62 25.39 -4.71
N SER A 186 30.34 26.43 -5.49
CA SER A 186 30.85 27.76 -5.27
C SER A 186 30.27 28.32 -3.99
N GLU A 187 31.12 28.44 -2.97
CA GLU A 187 30.91 29.34 -1.85
C GLU A 187 30.77 30.77 -2.39
N SER A 188 29.58 31.34 -2.27
CA SER A 188 29.39 32.78 -2.35
C SER A 188 29.44 33.33 -0.92
N GLU A 189 30.61 33.84 -0.55
CA GLU A 189 30.78 34.80 0.54
C GLU A 189 29.91 36.02 0.23
N ASP A 190 28.97 36.35 1.08
CA ASP A 190 28.38 37.69 1.14
C ASP A 190 28.80 38.35 2.43
N GLU A 191 29.84 39.23 2.24
CA GLU A 191 30.28 40.17 3.25
C GLU A 191 29.31 41.36 3.38
N GLY A 192 28.90 41.59 4.64
CA GLY A 192 28.85 42.96 5.14
C GLY A 192 27.61 43.79 4.82
N LEU A 193 26.99 44.23 5.87
CA LEU A 193 26.89 45.68 6.18
C LEU A 193 26.18 45.89 7.53
N GLU A 194 26.99 46.39 8.45
CA GLU A 194 26.59 47.15 9.64
C GLU A 194 25.73 48.38 9.29
N LYS A 195 24.99 48.80 10.32
CA LYS A 195 24.46 50.15 10.67
C LYS A 195 22.96 50.37 10.42
N TYR A 196 22.24 50.42 11.44
CA TYR A 196 21.74 51.46 12.35
C TYR A 196 20.69 50.83 13.29
#